data_9f77cec9ff7047b654ff2d748610e913
#
_entry.id   9f77cec9ff7047b654ff2d748610e913
#
_cell.length_a   1.000
_cell.length_b   1.000
_cell.length_c   1.000
_cell.angle_alpha   90.00
_cell.angle_beta   90.00
_cell.angle_gamma   90.00
#
_symmetry.space_group_name_H-M   'P 1'
#
loop_
_entity.id
_entity.type
_entity.pdbx_description
1 polymer ?
#
loop_
_entity_poly.entity_id
_entity_poly.type
_entity_poly.pdbx_seq_one_letter_code
_entity_poly.pdbx_strand_id
1 'polypeptide(L)'
;SGVAFRLTDPEAWTGTLELELAGPTGLIDALRGRSGDPVVLALGSELPAEPGSRSIDLLDAIRRDELFADSGLTVRRVTPRLLDLQTDRLELLSLPTEVDLEGVATAGPVTIEPAEIGVRLPASIARDLDLRAIARIPPGKLAEVRPGRRQDISQVPIEIAGLPDDVWGLRLVDTRVVVTLALRVRTENLTLREVPVRLSQVLR
;
A
#
# COMPACT_ATOMS: atom_id res chain seq x y z
N SER A 1 -8.50 12.83 -8.84
CA SER A 1 -9.36 11.67 -9.13
C SER A 1 -8.52 10.57 -9.73
N GLY A 2 -8.71 9.35 -9.31
CA GLY A 2 -8.01 8.18 -9.83
C GLY A 2 -9.01 7.05 -10.08
N VAL A 3 -8.58 6.05 -10.84
CA VAL A 3 -9.33 4.81 -11.06
C VAL A 3 -8.46 3.67 -10.57
N ALA A 4 -9.07 2.74 -9.85
CA ALA A 4 -8.46 1.46 -9.51
C ALA A 4 -9.07 0.36 -10.39
N PHE A 5 -8.33 -0.72 -10.58
CA PHE A 5 -8.84 -1.91 -11.22
C PHE A 5 -8.33 -3.17 -10.51
N ARG A 6 -9.08 -4.24 -10.68
CA ARG A 6 -8.64 -5.60 -10.35
C ARG A 6 -9.10 -6.56 -11.44
N LEU A 7 -8.40 -7.68 -11.56
CA LEU A 7 -8.86 -8.83 -12.34
C LEU A 7 -9.99 -9.52 -11.57
N THR A 8 -11.05 -9.89 -12.26
CA THR A 8 -12.16 -10.64 -11.66
C THR A 8 -11.73 -12.07 -11.33
N ASP A 9 -10.89 -12.63 -12.20
CA ASP A 9 -10.26 -13.95 -12.01
C ASP A 9 -8.73 -13.82 -12.19
N PRO A 10 -7.98 -13.49 -11.12
CA PRO A 10 -6.55 -13.34 -11.20
C PRO A 10 -5.82 -14.67 -11.44
N GLU A 11 -6.41 -15.81 -11.09
CA GLU A 11 -5.78 -17.13 -11.29
C GLU A 11 -5.83 -17.58 -12.77
N ALA A 12 -6.84 -17.14 -13.51
CA ALA A 12 -6.93 -17.38 -14.95
C ALA A 12 -5.95 -16.53 -15.78
N TRP A 13 -5.33 -15.51 -15.16
CA TRP A 13 -4.43 -14.58 -15.85
C TRP A 13 -2.96 -14.87 -15.53
N THR A 14 -2.23 -15.36 -16.52
CA THR A 14 -0.79 -15.68 -16.39
C THR A 14 0.14 -14.47 -16.52
N GLY A 15 -0.39 -13.28 -16.83
CA GLY A 15 0.43 -12.09 -17.12
C GLY A 15 1.09 -12.10 -18.50
N THR A 16 0.78 -13.09 -19.34
CA THR A 16 1.37 -13.25 -20.67
C THR A 16 0.30 -13.38 -21.74
N LEU A 17 0.65 -12.95 -22.97
CA LEU A 17 -0.21 -13.05 -24.16
C LEU A 17 0.53 -13.81 -25.25
N GLU A 18 -0.21 -14.68 -25.95
CA GLU A 18 0.23 -15.20 -27.23
C GLU A 18 -0.39 -14.39 -28.37
N LEU A 19 0.45 -13.88 -29.27
CA LEU A 19 0.02 -13.08 -30.40
C LEU A 19 0.31 -13.78 -31.72
N GLU A 20 -0.71 -13.90 -32.57
CA GLU A 20 -0.53 -14.27 -33.97
C GLU A 20 -0.48 -13.00 -34.83
N LEU A 21 0.66 -12.78 -35.47
CA LEU A 21 0.94 -11.57 -36.24
C LEU A 21 1.09 -11.88 -37.75
N ALA A 22 0.65 -10.95 -38.59
CA ALA A 22 0.91 -10.96 -40.01
C ALA A 22 1.49 -9.62 -40.43
N GLY A 23 2.49 -9.66 -41.31
CA GLY A 23 3.15 -8.47 -41.85
C GLY A 23 4.49 -8.81 -42.50
N PRO A 24 5.29 -7.79 -42.83
CA PRO A 24 6.63 -7.97 -43.38
C PRO A 24 7.54 -8.74 -42.43
N THR A 25 8.28 -9.72 -42.95
CA THR A 25 9.13 -10.61 -42.13
C THR A 25 10.11 -9.84 -41.23
N GLY A 26 10.74 -8.78 -41.76
CA GLY A 26 11.69 -7.97 -41.00
C GLY A 26 11.06 -7.26 -39.79
N LEU A 27 9.79 -6.86 -39.87
CA LEU A 27 9.06 -6.26 -38.75
C LEU A 27 8.68 -7.32 -37.70
N ILE A 28 8.29 -8.51 -38.14
CA ILE A 28 8.00 -9.64 -37.23
C ILE A 28 9.26 -10.07 -36.49
N ASP A 29 10.41 -10.16 -37.17
CA ASP A 29 11.69 -10.53 -36.56
C ASP A 29 12.18 -9.46 -35.57
N ALA A 30 12.01 -8.17 -35.90
CA ALA A 30 12.32 -7.07 -34.99
C ALA A 30 11.46 -7.13 -33.72
N LEU A 31 10.16 -7.42 -33.83
CA LEU A 31 9.27 -7.57 -32.67
C LEU A 31 9.60 -8.83 -31.87
N ARG A 32 9.97 -9.93 -32.54
CA ARG A 32 10.41 -11.15 -31.84
C ARG A 32 11.64 -10.91 -30.97
N GLY A 33 12.56 -10.05 -31.39
CA GLY A 33 13.71 -9.62 -30.58
C GLY A 33 13.30 -8.84 -29.30
N ARG A 34 12.08 -8.31 -29.28
CA ARG A 34 11.50 -7.56 -28.17
C ARG A 34 10.38 -8.32 -27.44
N SER A 35 10.27 -9.62 -27.63
CA SER A 35 9.18 -10.44 -27.07
C SER A 35 9.14 -10.48 -25.54
N GLY A 36 10.20 -10.02 -24.87
CA GLY A 36 10.25 -9.84 -23.40
C GLY A 36 9.81 -8.47 -22.90
N ASP A 37 9.60 -7.50 -23.81
CA ASP A 37 9.15 -6.18 -23.42
C ASP A 37 7.65 -6.23 -23.06
N PRO A 38 7.23 -5.62 -21.93
CA PRO A 38 5.83 -5.61 -21.54
C PRO A 38 5.01 -4.70 -22.48
N VAL A 39 3.84 -5.17 -22.90
CA VAL A 39 2.81 -4.33 -23.51
C VAL A 39 2.01 -3.69 -22.36
N VAL A 40 1.94 -2.37 -22.34
CA VAL A 40 1.26 -1.62 -21.28
C VAL A 40 -0.09 -1.12 -21.78
N LEU A 41 -1.17 -1.75 -21.32
CA LEU A 41 -2.52 -1.29 -21.61
C LEU A 41 -2.98 -0.31 -20.52
N ALA A 42 -3.24 0.93 -20.91
CA ALA A 42 -3.61 2.00 -20.00
C ALA A 42 -5.13 2.17 -19.87
N LEU A 43 -5.59 2.42 -18.63
CA LEU A 43 -6.98 2.80 -18.40
C LEU A 43 -7.28 4.19 -18.97
N GLY A 44 -8.35 4.29 -19.73
CA GLY A 44 -8.77 5.52 -20.40
C GLY A 44 -8.20 5.69 -21.81
N SER A 45 -7.30 4.80 -22.23
CA SER A 45 -6.76 4.71 -23.59
C SER A 45 -7.19 3.38 -24.23
N GLU A 46 -6.46 2.31 -24.00
CA GLU A 46 -6.77 0.97 -24.56
C GLU A 46 -7.86 0.26 -23.75
N LEU A 47 -7.91 0.54 -22.43
CA LEU A 47 -8.88 -0.03 -21.50
C LEU A 47 -9.90 1.02 -21.03
N PRO A 48 -11.18 0.67 -20.84
CA PRO A 48 -12.18 1.59 -20.31
C PRO A 48 -11.87 1.97 -18.85
N ALA A 49 -12.04 3.27 -18.54
CA ALA A 49 -11.83 3.81 -17.19
C ALA A 49 -13.14 4.00 -16.40
N GLU A 50 -14.29 3.78 -17.01
CA GLU A 50 -15.56 3.91 -16.31
C GLU A 50 -15.76 2.80 -15.31
N PRO A 51 -16.33 3.09 -14.12
CA PRO A 51 -16.61 2.10 -13.09
C PRO A 51 -17.51 0.96 -13.59
N GLY A 52 -17.23 -0.25 -13.14
CA GLY A 52 -18.04 -1.42 -13.41
C GLY A 52 -17.21 -2.67 -13.73
N SER A 53 -17.90 -3.81 -13.84
CA SER A 53 -17.30 -5.06 -14.29
C SER A 53 -17.50 -5.20 -15.80
N ARG A 54 -16.42 -5.54 -16.50
CA ARG A 54 -16.41 -5.65 -17.96
C ARG A 54 -15.48 -6.75 -18.43
N SER A 55 -15.89 -7.42 -19.50
CA SER A 55 -15.02 -8.29 -20.28
C SER A 55 -14.42 -7.47 -21.41
N ILE A 56 -13.09 -7.41 -21.47
CA ILE A 56 -12.31 -6.66 -22.44
C ILE A 56 -11.85 -7.60 -23.55
N ASP A 57 -12.12 -7.25 -24.80
CA ASP A 57 -11.52 -7.95 -25.94
C ASP A 57 -10.07 -7.45 -26.10
N LEU A 58 -9.12 -8.30 -25.72
CA LEU A 58 -7.71 -7.99 -25.77
C LEU A 58 -7.19 -7.80 -27.19
N LEU A 59 -7.83 -8.42 -28.19
CA LEU A 59 -7.48 -8.21 -29.60
C LEU A 59 -7.70 -6.75 -30.01
N ASP A 60 -8.83 -6.17 -29.60
CA ASP A 60 -9.14 -4.78 -29.90
C ASP A 60 -8.30 -3.80 -29.08
N ALA A 61 -7.96 -4.14 -27.83
CA ALA A 61 -7.08 -3.35 -26.98
C ALA A 61 -5.65 -3.30 -27.57
N ILE A 62 -5.08 -4.46 -27.91
CA ILE A 62 -3.73 -4.58 -28.48
C ILE A 62 -3.62 -3.87 -29.82
N ARG A 63 -4.65 -3.91 -30.66
CA ARG A 63 -4.64 -3.19 -31.96
C ARG A 63 -4.57 -1.67 -31.82
N ARG A 64 -5.05 -1.13 -30.69
CA ARG A 64 -4.99 0.31 -30.39
C ARG A 64 -3.69 0.75 -29.72
N ASP A 65 -2.92 -0.20 -29.20
CA ASP A 65 -1.62 0.08 -28.60
C ASP A 65 -0.65 0.64 -29.65
N GLU A 66 0.11 1.66 -29.29
CA GLU A 66 1.03 2.37 -30.19
C GLU A 66 2.05 1.45 -30.87
N LEU A 67 2.45 0.35 -30.20
CA LEU A 67 3.38 -0.63 -30.75
C LEU A 67 2.82 -1.32 -32.00
N PHE A 68 1.48 -1.47 -32.09
CA PHE A 68 0.82 -2.19 -33.18
C PHE A 68 0.06 -1.29 -34.13
N ALA A 69 -0.51 -0.19 -33.66
CA ALA A 69 -1.39 0.69 -34.48
C ALA A 69 -0.71 1.20 -35.76
N ASP A 70 0.54 1.64 -35.65
CA ASP A 70 1.29 2.25 -36.77
C ASP A 70 2.48 1.41 -37.26
N SER A 71 2.57 0.16 -36.78
CA SER A 71 3.73 -0.70 -37.04
C SER A 71 3.76 -1.35 -38.42
N GLY A 72 2.65 -1.32 -39.16
CA GLY A 72 2.49 -2.11 -40.40
C GLY A 72 2.30 -3.61 -40.16
N LEU A 73 2.13 -4.02 -38.89
CA LEU A 73 1.77 -5.38 -38.48
C LEU A 73 0.26 -5.50 -38.25
N THR A 74 -0.27 -6.65 -38.58
CA THR A 74 -1.68 -6.98 -38.29
C THR A 74 -1.74 -8.04 -37.20
N VAL A 75 -2.34 -7.71 -36.06
CA VAL A 75 -2.63 -8.68 -35.01
C VAL A 75 -3.87 -9.48 -35.44
N ARG A 76 -3.69 -10.77 -35.70
CA ARG A 76 -4.76 -11.69 -36.15
C ARG A 76 -5.47 -12.36 -35.00
N ARG A 77 -4.71 -12.75 -33.96
CA ARG A 77 -5.21 -13.48 -32.80
C ARG A 77 -4.46 -13.09 -31.54
N VAL A 78 -5.17 -13.10 -30.44
CA VAL A 78 -4.63 -12.91 -29.09
C VAL A 78 -5.16 -14.04 -28.20
N THR A 79 -4.30 -14.61 -27.37
CA THR A 79 -4.69 -15.62 -26.38
C THR A 79 -4.10 -15.27 -25.01
N PRO A 80 -4.89 -15.15 -23.93
CA PRO A 80 -6.37 -15.22 -23.93
C PRO A 80 -6.98 -14.03 -24.68
N ARG A 81 -8.18 -14.23 -25.24
CA ARG A 81 -8.89 -13.17 -25.98
C ARG A 81 -9.62 -12.19 -25.09
N LEU A 82 -10.19 -12.69 -23.99
CA LEU A 82 -10.99 -11.88 -23.08
C LEU A 82 -10.25 -11.72 -21.75
N LEU A 83 -10.39 -10.54 -21.17
CA LEU A 83 -9.89 -10.19 -19.85
C LEU A 83 -11.02 -9.57 -19.04
N ASP A 84 -11.40 -10.21 -17.94
CA ASP A 84 -12.44 -9.70 -17.07
C ASP A 84 -11.86 -8.76 -16.02
N LEU A 85 -12.25 -7.48 -16.10
CA LEU A 85 -11.82 -6.42 -15.22
C LEU A 85 -12.98 -5.85 -14.41
N GLN A 86 -12.71 -5.54 -13.17
CA GLN A 86 -13.52 -4.65 -12.36
C GLN A 86 -12.76 -3.34 -12.16
N THR A 87 -13.40 -2.23 -12.53
CA THR A 87 -12.87 -0.87 -12.35
C THR A 87 -13.75 -0.11 -11.36
N ASP A 88 -13.13 0.79 -10.59
CA ASP A 88 -13.86 1.69 -9.70
C ASP A 88 -13.13 3.03 -9.56
N ARG A 89 -13.87 4.07 -9.20
CA ARG A 89 -13.30 5.38 -8.89
C ARG A 89 -12.66 5.32 -7.51
N LEU A 90 -11.50 5.97 -7.37
CA LEU A 90 -10.88 6.14 -6.06
C LEU A 90 -11.46 7.38 -5.38
N GLU A 91 -12.02 7.19 -4.21
CA GLU A 91 -12.41 8.26 -3.30
C GLU A 91 -11.28 8.49 -2.27
N LEU A 92 -11.07 9.75 -1.91
CA LEU A 92 -10.14 10.14 -0.84
C LEU A 92 -10.94 10.32 0.44
N LEU A 93 -10.62 9.52 1.44
CA LEU A 93 -11.14 9.63 2.79
C LEU A 93 -10.07 10.21 3.70
N SER A 94 -10.48 11.08 4.64
CA SER A 94 -9.65 11.51 5.76
C SER A 94 -10.03 10.68 6.99
N LEU A 95 -9.06 9.95 7.54
CA LEU A 95 -9.28 9.10 8.71
C LEU A 95 -8.53 9.67 9.91
N PRO A 96 -9.19 9.81 11.07
CA PRO A 96 -8.50 10.16 12.29
C PRO A 96 -7.49 9.07 12.66
N THR A 97 -6.33 9.50 13.14
CA THR A 97 -5.25 8.59 13.52
C THR A 97 -5.29 8.35 15.03
N GLU A 98 -5.40 7.09 15.43
CA GLU A 98 -5.31 6.64 16.82
C GLU A 98 -3.96 5.94 17.06
N VAL A 99 -3.47 5.97 18.32
CA VAL A 99 -2.26 5.21 18.68
C VAL A 99 -2.66 3.95 19.42
N ASP A 100 -2.13 2.83 18.98
CA ASP A 100 -2.17 1.60 19.75
C ASP A 100 -1.08 1.64 20.83
N LEU A 101 -1.52 1.73 22.08
CA LEU A 101 -0.68 1.78 23.28
C LEU A 101 -0.85 0.52 24.14
N GLU A 102 -1.12 -0.62 23.50
CA GLU A 102 -1.38 -1.86 24.23
C GLU A 102 -0.30 -2.14 25.29
N GLY A 103 -0.72 -2.19 26.57
CA GLY A 103 0.17 -2.43 27.69
C GLY A 103 1.12 -1.29 28.07
N VAL A 104 1.02 -0.12 27.45
CA VAL A 104 1.91 1.03 27.69
C VAL A 104 1.23 2.08 28.57
N ALA A 105 1.77 2.35 29.76
CA ALA A 105 1.29 3.42 30.62
C ALA A 105 1.97 4.75 30.27
N THR A 106 1.18 5.74 29.88
CA THR A 106 1.67 7.09 29.56
C THR A 106 1.50 8.06 30.75
N ALA A 107 2.37 9.06 30.79
CA ALA A 107 2.37 10.12 31.82
C ALA A 107 1.79 11.43 31.26
N GLY A 108 0.70 11.36 30.50
CA GLY A 108 0.04 12.53 29.91
C GLY A 108 -0.58 12.21 28.56
N PRO A 109 -1.08 13.24 27.87
CA PRO A 109 -1.71 13.05 26.57
C PRO A 109 -0.67 12.61 25.52
N VAL A 110 -1.10 11.69 24.66
CA VAL A 110 -0.37 11.29 23.46
C VAL A 110 -0.85 12.16 22.31
N THR A 111 0.07 12.65 21.50
CA THR A 111 -0.26 13.42 20.30
C THR A 111 0.33 12.73 19.08
N ILE A 112 -0.37 12.85 17.94
CA ILE A 112 0.00 12.24 16.67
C ILE A 112 0.05 13.33 15.62
N GLU A 113 1.02 13.25 14.73
CA GLU A 113 1.17 14.20 13.64
C GLU A 113 1.53 13.47 12.34
N PRO A 114 0.70 13.57 11.28
CA PRO A 114 -0.58 14.27 11.21
C PRO A 114 -1.68 13.58 12.04
N ALA A 115 -2.66 14.33 12.53
CA ALA A 115 -3.80 13.82 13.30
C ALA A 115 -4.80 13.06 12.43
N GLU A 116 -4.79 13.31 11.13
CA GLU A 116 -5.60 12.62 10.12
C GLU A 116 -4.72 12.21 8.96
N ILE A 117 -5.02 11.07 8.36
CA ILE A 117 -4.35 10.58 7.16
C ILE A 117 -5.31 10.43 5.99
N GLY A 118 -4.80 10.68 4.79
CA GLY A 118 -5.51 10.45 3.54
C GLY A 118 -5.42 8.99 3.11
N VAL A 119 -6.58 8.38 2.85
CA VAL A 119 -6.69 7.04 2.31
C VAL A 119 -7.50 7.07 1.03
N ARG A 120 -6.99 6.47 -0.04
CA ARG A 120 -7.73 6.28 -1.29
C ARG A 120 -8.23 4.86 -1.38
N LEU A 121 -9.53 4.72 -1.60
CA LEU A 121 -10.25 3.45 -1.73
C LEU A 121 -11.21 3.49 -2.91
N PRO A 122 -11.55 2.33 -3.51
CA PRO A 122 -12.67 2.24 -4.43
C PRO A 122 -13.97 2.72 -3.79
N ALA A 123 -14.73 3.53 -4.52
CA ALA A 123 -15.97 4.16 -4.02
C ALA A 123 -17.00 3.12 -3.57
N SER A 124 -17.04 1.97 -4.20
CA SER A 124 -17.94 0.86 -3.81
C SER A 124 -17.59 0.27 -2.44
N ILE A 125 -16.32 0.35 -2.04
CA ILE A 125 -15.85 -0.16 -0.75
C ILE A 125 -15.96 0.92 0.32
N ALA A 126 -15.63 2.17 -0.03
CA ALA A 126 -15.53 3.29 0.91
C ALA A 126 -16.82 3.61 1.67
N ARG A 127 -17.99 3.30 1.09
CA ARG A 127 -19.30 3.74 1.61
C ARG A 127 -19.78 3.01 2.86
N ASP A 128 -19.38 1.76 3.04
CA ASP A 128 -19.97 0.87 4.04
C ASP A 128 -18.97 0.48 5.16
N LEU A 129 -17.79 1.09 5.22
CA LEU A 129 -16.74 0.71 6.15
C LEU A 129 -16.55 1.74 7.28
N ASP A 130 -16.51 1.25 8.52
CA ASP A 130 -16.02 2.01 9.68
C ASP A 130 -14.48 1.86 9.76
N LEU A 131 -13.78 2.71 9.03
CA LEU A 131 -12.33 2.67 8.91
C LEU A 131 -11.65 3.53 9.97
N ARG A 132 -10.56 3.02 10.54
CA ARG A 132 -9.72 3.74 11.50
C ARG A 132 -8.26 3.59 11.12
N ALA A 133 -7.51 4.66 11.27
CA ALA A 133 -6.07 4.64 11.10
C ALA A 133 -5.40 4.41 12.45
N ILE A 134 -4.66 3.33 12.60
CA ILE A 134 -4.00 2.96 13.85
C ILE A 134 -2.49 3.05 13.67
N ALA A 135 -1.86 3.94 14.43
CA ALA A 135 -0.41 4.03 14.54
C ALA A 135 0.08 3.00 15.56
N ARG A 136 0.78 1.97 15.10
CA ARG A 136 1.34 0.95 15.98
C ARG A 136 2.83 1.19 16.20
N ILE A 137 3.19 1.50 17.44
CA ILE A 137 4.58 1.78 17.79
C ILE A 137 5.35 0.46 17.93
N PRO A 138 6.42 0.24 17.15
CA PRO A 138 7.22 -0.96 17.29
C PRO A 138 7.86 -1.07 18.68
N PRO A 139 7.87 -2.26 19.32
CA PRO A 139 8.43 -2.45 20.67
C PRO A 139 9.87 -1.96 20.83
N GLY A 140 10.70 -2.10 19.81
CA GLY A 140 12.07 -1.58 19.82
C GLY A 140 12.15 -0.07 19.99
N LYS A 141 11.24 0.70 19.33
CA LYS A 141 11.19 2.16 19.48
C LYS A 141 10.67 2.58 20.85
N LEU A 142 9.73 1.83 21.42
CA LEU A 142 9.26 2.07 22.80
C LEU A 142 10.36 1.86 23.84
N ALA A 143 11.23 0.87 23.64
CA ALA A 143 12.36 0.59 24.54
C ALA A 143 13.41 1.73 24.55
N GLU A 144 13.48 2.53 23.50
CA GLU A 144 14.39 3.69 23.40
C GLU A 144 13.84 4.94 24.12
N VAL A 145 12.53 4.95 24.44
CA VAL A 145 11.88 6.09 25.09
C VAL A 145 12.25 6.16 26.57
N ARG A 146 12.83 7.27 27.00
CA ARG A 146 13.19 7.50 28.42
C ARG A 146 11.94 7.81 29.24
N PRO A 147 11.63 7.04 30.30
CA PRO A 147 10.48 7.30 31.15
C PRO A 147 10.53 8.71 31.78
N GLY A 148 9.37 9.34 31.94
CA GLY A 148 9.23 10.65 32.55
C GLY A 148 9.56 11.84 31.65
N ARG A 149 9.94 11.61 30.41
CA ARG A 149 10.21 12.69 29.43
C ARG A 149 9.31 12.54 28.22
N ARG A 150 8.78 13.66 27.73
CA ARG A 150 8.07 13.73 26.47
C ARG A 150 9.05 13.59 25.33
N GLN A 151 8.79 12.65 24.41
CA GLN A 151 9.67 12.33 23.28
C GLN A 151 8.85 12.05 22.03
N ASP A 152 9.43 12.38 20.89
CA ASP A 152 8.86 12.14 19.57
C ASP A 152 9.39 10.82 19.02
N ILE A 153 8.48 9.94 18.65
CA ILE A 153 8.79 8.69 17.96
C ILE A 153 8.42 8.90 16.50
N SER A 154 9.42 9.09 15.67
CA SER A 154 9.24 9.28 14.25
C SER A 154 9.09 7.95 13.49
N GLN A 155 8.53 8.04 12.27
CA GLN A 155 8.42 6.89 11.37
C GLN A 155 7.61 5.74 11.96
N VAL A 156 6.52 6.05 12.70
CA VAL A 156 5.59 5.03 13.19
C VAL A 156 4.71 4.58 12.02
N PRO A 157 4.64 3.28 11.72
CA PRO A 157 3.77 2.76 10.66
C PRO A 157 2.30 2.89 11.04
N ILE A 158 1.47 3.02 10.00
CA ILE A 158 0.01 3.09 10.13
C ILE A 158 -0.58 1.83 9.54
N GLU A 159 -1.55 1.27 10.24
CA GLU A 159 -2.43 0.20 9.78
C GLU A 159 -3.85 0.73 9.67
N ILE A 160 -4.61 0.27 8.70
CA ILE A 160 -6.02 0.62 8.58
C ILE A 160 -6.84 -0.54 9.12
N ALA A 161 -7.53 -0.30 10.23
CA ALA A 161 -8.49 -1.23 10.78
C ALA A 161 -9.86 -1.09 10.11
N GLY A 162 -10.64 -2.17 10.11
CA GLY A 162 -11.97 -2.20 9.49
C GLY A 162 -11.96 -2.52 7.99
N LEU A 163 -10.80 -2.85 7.42
CA LEU A 163 -10.71 -3.31 6.03
C LEU A 163 -11.14 -4.77 5.92
N PRO A 164 -11.90 -5.14 4.88
CA PRO A 164 -12.14 -6.53 4.54
C PRO A 164 -10.87 -7.21 4.00
N ASP A 165 -10.79 -8.53 4.14
CA ASP A 165 -9.61 -9.31 3.70
C ASP A 165 -9.37 -9.22 2.19
N ASP A 166 -10.43 -9.00 1.41
CA ASP A 166 -10.38 -8.91 -0.05
C ASP A 166 -10.30 -7.47 -0.58
N VAL A 167 -9.90 -6.51 0.26
CA VAL A 167 -9.77 -5.12 -0.15
C VAL A 167 -8.76 -4.97 -1.29
N TRP A 168 -9.15 -4.22 -2.30
CA TRP A 168 -8.31 -3.93 -3.46
C TRP A 168 -8.20 -2.42 -3.71
N GLY A 169 -7.16 -2.00 -4.41
CA GLY A 169 -6.98 -0.61 -4.82
C GLY A 169 -6.69 0.38 -3.67
N LEU A 170 -6.51 -0.11 -2.44
CA LEU A 170 -6.12 0.71 -1.30
C LEU A 170 -4.79 1.43 -1.56
N ARG A 171 -4.77 2.74 -1.32
CA ARG A 171 -3.55 3.55 -1.36
C ARG A 171 -3.54 4.52 -0.18
N LEU A 172 -2.54 4.44 0.65
CA LEU A 172 -2.27 5.42 1.68
C LEU A 172 -1.56 6.63 1.07
N VAL A 173 -1.99 7.83 1.42
CA VAL A 173 -1.29 9.07 1.05
C VAL A 173 -0.07 9.24 1.95
N ASP A 174 -0.28 9.04 3.27
CA ASP A 174 0.77 9.04 4.28
C ASP A 174 0.87 7.65 4.90
N THR A 175 2.07 7.09 4.92
CA THR A 175 2.30 5.73 5.44
C THR A 175 2.90 5.73 6.83
N ARG A 176 3.26 6.90 7.36
CA ARG A 176 3.99 7.04 8.63
C ARG A 176 3.62 8.33 9.32
N VAL A 177 3.64 8.28 10.66
CA VAL A 177 3.36 9.42 11.53
C VAL A 177 4.45 9.61 12.57
N VAL A 178 4.41 10.77 13.22
CA VAL A 178 5.18 11.06 14.44
C VAL A 178 4.24 10.94 15.62
N VAL A 179 4.62 10.15 16.61
CA VAL A 179 3.88 10.01 17.86
C VAL A 179 4.68 10.62 18.97
N THR A 180 4.11 11.61 19.66
CA THR A 180 4.72 12.27 20.83
C THR A 180 4.07 11.74 22.10
N LEU A 181 4.85 11.12 22.96
CA LEU A 181 4.38 10.58 24.24
C LEU A 181 5.43 10.70 25.35
N ALA A 182 4.98 10.53 26.59
CA ALA A 182 5.85 10.33 27.73
C ALA A 182 5.46 9.03 28.44
N LEU A 183 6.41 8.14 28.65
CA LEU A 183 6.15 6.92 29.42
C LEU A 183 6.05 7.23 30.91
N ARG A 184 5.16 6.56 31.61
CA ARG A 184 5.04 6.65 33.05
C ARG A 184 6.25 6.03 33.72
N VAL A 185 6.82 6.75 34.69
CA VAL A 185 7.87 6.17 35.54
C VAL A 185 7.22 5.15 36.47
N ARG A 186 7.66 3.90 36.37
CA ARG A 186 7.29 2.86 37.32
C ARG A 186 8.32 2.88 38.45
N THR A 187 7.84 3.14 39.69
CA THR A 187 8.68 3.04 40.88
C THR A 187 8.37 1.71 41.56
N GLU A 188 9.38 0.89 41.72
CA GLU A 188 9.28 -0.34 42.49
C GLU A 188 10.20 -0.23 43.69
N ASN A 189 9.71 -0.60 44.86
CA ASN A 189 10.53 -0.70 46.05
C ASN A 189 11.22 -2.06 46.07
N LEU A 190 12.54 -2.05 45.78
CA LEU A 190 13.38 -3.23 45.86
C LEU A 190 14.20 -3.17 47.14
N THR A 191 13.98 -4.12 48.04
CA THR A 191 14.82 -4.27 49.22
C THR A 191 15.97 -5.20 48.89
N LEU A 192 17.16 -4.63 48.76
CA LEU A 192 18.39 -5.40 48.62
C LEU A 192 18.97 -5.72 50.01
N ARG A 193 19.15 -7.00 50.28
CA ARG A 193 19.81 -7.45 51.51
C ARG A 193 21.26 -7.78 51.19
N GLU A 194 22.14 -7.50 52.15
CA GLU A 194 23.56 -7.87 52.08
C GLU A 194 24.34 -7.28 50.89
N VAL A 195 24.05 -6.01 50.58
CA VAL A 195 24.81 -5.30 49.56
C VAL A 195 26.19 -4.92 50.10
N PRO A 196 27.31 -5.46 49.61
CA PRO A 196 28.63 -5.08 50.05
C PRO A 196 28.94 -3.63 49.65
N VAL A 197 29.21 -2.77 50.60
CA VAL A 197 29.64 -1.38 50.37
C VAL A 197 31.13 -1.27 50.58
N ARG A 198 31.88 -0.83 49.55
CA ARG A 198 33.31 -0.49 49.69
C ARG A 198 33.45 1.03 49.77
N LEU A 199 34.05 1.51 50.82
CA LEU A 199 34.44 2.91 50.95
C LEU A 199 35.82 3.10 50.33
N SER A 200 35.92 3.98 49.34
CA SER A 200 37.20 4.40 48.76
C SER A 200 37.55 5.83 49.24
N GLN A 201 38.72 6.01 49.83
CA GLN A 201 39.26 7.32 50.05
C GLN A 201 39.82 7.88 48.74
N VAL A 202 39.32 8.98 48.26
CA VAL A 202 39.99 9.79 47.25
C VAL A 202 41.05 10.59 47.94
N LEU A 203 42.30 10.13 47.85
CA LEU A 203 43.45 10.95 48.27
C LEU A 203 43.52 12.16 47.29
N ARG A 204 43.42 13.37 47.82
CA ARG A 204 43.68 14.62 47.12
C ARG A 204 45.17 14.86 46.99
#